data_c72156aff79358b7abb353d02e6665a6
#
_entry.id   c72156aff79358b7abb353d02e6665a6
#
_cell.length_a   1.000
_cell.length_b   1.000
_cell.length_c   1.000
_cell.angle_alpha   90.00
_cell.angle_beta   90.00
_cell.angle_gamma   90.00
#
_symmetry.space_group_name_H-M   'P 1'
#
loop_
_entity.id
_entity.type
_entity.pdbx_description
1 polymer ?
#
loop_
_entity_poly.entity_id
_entity_poly.type
_entity_poly.pdbx_seq_one_letter_code
_entity_poly.pdbx_strand_id
1 'polypeptide(L)'
;MFNKLTAEFIGTCLLVSSIVGSGEMATQLTNIVALQLLIDAISAVLMLIVIISLFKDVSGAHFNPVITGYLLIKNKIKINEAILFILTQLLGAISGSVLANLMFNLPIFGVSQTSREGTGLFIGEIIATFGLVLIVGLGVKKPEHIIPAWIGSAYFFTSSTSFANPAVTIGRIFTDSFAGIAANSVVLFITAQIVGMSMAYLLIQKLRGK
;
A
#
# COMPACT_ATOMS: atom_id res chain seq x y z
N MET A 1 -1.18 -21.09 9.83
CA MET A 1 -1.64 -19.71 10.15
C MET A 1 -0.48 -18.83 10.61
N PHE A 2 0.28 -19.20 11.64
CA PHE A 2 1.38 -18.38 12.18
C PHE A 2 2.36 -17.87 11.10
N ASN A 3 2.90 -18.74 10.25
CA ASN A 3 3.84 -18.37 9.18
C ASN A 3 3.22 -17.34 8.19
N LYS A 4 1.93 -17.47 7.89
CA LYS A 4 1.23 -16.52 7.02
C LYS A 4 1.13 -15.13 7.68
N LEU A 5 0.77 -15.07 8.97
CA LEU A 5 0.69 -13.81 9.71
C LEU A 5 2.08 -13.16 9.82
N THR A 6 3.12 -13.95 10.08
CA THR A 6 4.50 -13.44 10.11
C THR A 6 4.90 -12.86 8.75
N ALA A 7 4.57 -13.53 7.65
CA ALA A 7 4.84 -13.03 6.30
C ALA A 7 4.09 -11.72 6.00
N GLU A 8 2.81 -11.62 6.36
CA GLU A 8 2.02 -10.39 6.19
C GLU A 8 2.56 -9.25 7.05
N PHE A 9 2.95 -9.52 8.31
CA PHE A 9 3.57 -8.53 9.19
C PHE A 9 4.88 -7.99 8.62
N ILE A 10 5.82 -8.91 8.33
CA ILE A 10 7.15 -8.54 7.84
C ILE A 10 7.04 -7.83 6.48
N GLY A 11 6.24 -8.38 5.55
CA GLY A 11 6.07 -7.78 4.24
C GLY A 11 5.48 -6.37 4.30
N THR A 12 4.44 -6.16 5.12
CA THR A 12 3.85 -4.82 5.28
C THR A 12 4.78 -3.88 6.02
N CYS A 13 5.50 -4.36 7.04
CA CYS A 13 6.49 -3.57 7.77
C CYS A 13 7.61 -3.10 6.83
N LEU A 14 8.20 -3.98 6.05
CA LEU A 14 9.25 -3.65 5.08
C LEU A 14 8.75 -2.69 4.00
N LEU A 15 7.52 -2.90 3.50
CA LEU A 15 6.92 -2.00 2.51
C LEU A 15 6.82 -0.57 3.04
N VAL A 16 6.25 -0.39 4.24
CA VAL A 16 6.07 0.95 4.81
C VAL A 16 7.41 1.55 5.23
N SER A 17 8.34 0.75 5.79
CA SER A 17 9.70 1.23 6.09
C SER A 17 10.42 1.72 4.84
N SER A 18 10.25 1.02 3.72
CA SER A 18 10.84 1.41 2.43
C SER A 18 10.27 2.74 1.94
N ILE A 19 8.96 2.93 1.97
CA ILE A 19 8.30 4.17 1.54
C ILE A 19 8.69 5.34 2.44
N VAL A 20 8.59 5.19 3.76
CA VAL A 20 8.90 6.28 4.70
C VAL A 20 10.39 6.59 4.70
N GLY A 21 11.24 5.55 4.74
CA GLY A 21 12.68 5.71 4.75
C GLY A 21 13.23 6.31 3.46
N SER A 22 12.71 5.89 2.29
CA SER A 22 13.13 6.49 1.02
C SER A 22 12.64 7.93 0.85
N GLY A 23 11.47 8.26 1.37
CA GLY A 23 10.99 9.65 1.42
C GLY A 23 11.93 10.54 2.24
N GLU A 24 12.34 10.10 3.43
CA GLU A 24 13.31 10.82 4.26
C GLU A 24 14.69 10.91 3.59
N MET A 25 15.21 9.82 3.07
CA MET A 25 16.49 9.83 2.34
C MET A 25 16.44 10.82 1.16
N ALA A 26 15.34 10.83 0.43
CA ALA A 26 15.17 11.71 -0.73
C ALA A 26 15.20 13.19 -0.34
N THR A 27 14.58 13.57 0.77
CA THR A 27 14.61 14.96 1.26
C THR A 27 16.00 15.38 1.73
N GLN A 28 16.82 14.46 2.25
CA GLN A 28 18.21 14.72 2.61
C GLN A 28 19.14 14.85 1.39
N LEU A 29 18.83 14.14 0.29
CA LEU A 29 19.66 14.11 -0.90
C LEU A 29 19.39 15.26 -1.89
N THR A 30 18.15 15.76 -1.95
CA THR A 30 17.74 16.76 -2.94
C THR A 30 16.52 17.57 -2.48
N ASN A 31 16.44 18.82 -2.94
CA ASN A 31 15.27 19.68 -2.78
C ASN A 31 14.33 19.63 -4.01
N ILE A 32 14.65 18.84 -5.02
CA ILE A 32 13.85 18.73 -6.24
C ILE A 32 12.76 17.69 -6.03
N VAL A 33 11.52 18.13 -5.83
CA VAL A 33 10.35 17.26 -5.52
C VAL A 33 10.18 16.12 -6.52
N ALA A 34 10.44 16.36 -7.81
CA ALA A 34 10.36 15.32 -8.83
C ALA A 34 11.38 14.18 -8.60
N LEU A 35 12.59 14.49 -8.13
CA LEU A 35 13.58 13.49 -7.77
C LEU A 35 13.25 12.81 -6.46
N GLN A 36 12.70 13.53 -5.48
CA GLN A 36 12.22 12.92 -4.23
C GLN A 36 11.15 11.87 -4.51
N LEU A 37 10.16 12.21 -5.35
CA LEU A 37 9.11 11.27 -5.75
C LEU A 37 9.68 10.08 -6.54
N LEU A 38 10.67 10.30 -7.41
CA LEU A 38 11.32 9.23 -8.17
C LEU A 38 12.04 8.24 -7.27
N ILE A 39 12.80 8.73 -6.28
CA ILE A 39 13.51 7.90 -5.30
C ILE A 39 12.51 7.06 -4.49
N ASP A 40 11.45 7.68 -3.98
CA ASP A 40 10.41 6.99 -3.22
C ASP A 40 9.70 5.92 -4.06
N ALA A 41 9.29 6.25 -5.28
CA ALA A 41 8.63 5.32 -6.20
C ALA A 41 9.52 4.11 -6.55
N ILE A 42 10.80 4.34 -6.86
CA ILE A 42 11.75 3.25 -7.16
C ILE A 42 11.92 2.34 -5.95
N SER A 43 12.10 2.91 -4.76
CA SER A 43 12.25 2.14 -3.52
C SER A 43 11.02 1.26 -3.24
N ALA A 44 9.82 1.84 -3.35
CA ALA A 44 8.55 1.11 -3.17
C ALA A 44 8.39 -0.04 -4.18
N VAL A 45 8.70 0.21 -5.46
CA VAL A 45 8.64 -0.81 -6.52
C VAL A 45 9.60 -1.96 -6.25
N LEU A 46 10.86 -1.66 -5.93
CA LEU A 46 11.87 -2.67 -5.65
C LEU A 46 11.51 -3.48 -4.40
N MET A 47 11.02 -2.82 -3.36
CA MET A 47 10.55 -3.51 -2.15
C MET A 47 9.37 -4.44 -2.45
N LEU A 48 8.38 -3.99 -3.21
CA LEU A 48 7.25 -4.85 -3.62
C LEU A 48 7.71 -6.07 -4.42
N ILE A 49 8.69 -5.93 -5.32
CA ILE A 49 9.27 -7.08 -6.05
C ILE A 49 9.82 -8.08 -5.05
N VAL A 50 10.62 -7.63 -4.09
CA VAL A 50 11.27 -8.50 -3.09
C VAL A 50 10.23 -9.21 -2.23
N ILE A 51 9.33 -8.47 -1.56
CA ILE A 51 8.41 -9.08 -0.59
C ILE A 51 7.36 -9.97 -1.26
N ILE A 52 6.87 -9.63 -2.46
CA ILE A 52 5.96 -10.50 -3.19
C ILE A 52 6.69 -11.78 -3.60
N SER A 53 7.93 -11.69 -4.11
CA SER A 53 8.73 -12.86 -4.48
C SER A 53 8.98 -13.80 -3.29
N LEU A 54 9.26 -13.24 -2.11
CA LEU A 54 9.54 -14.02 -0.91
C LEU A 54 8.30 -14.69 -0.30
N PHE A 55 7.16 -13.99 -0.31
CA PHE A 55 6.02 -14.37 0.53
C PHE A 55 4.77 -14.82 -0.22
N LYS A 56 4.72 -14.74 -1.56
CA LYS A 56 3.55 -15.15 -2.35
C LYS A 56 3.15 -16.61 -2.12
N ASP A 57 4.11 -17.49 -1.95
CA ASP A 57 3.87 -18.92 -1.71
C ASP A 57 3.64 -19.25 -0.21
N VAL A 58 3.85 -18.27 0.69
CA VAL A 58 3.65 -18.42 2.14
C VAL A 58 2.28 -17.93 2.57
N SER A 59 1.96 -16.65 2.28
CA SER A 59 0.70 -16.01 2.69
C SER A 59 -0.22 -15.63 1.53
N GLY A 60 0.30 -15.65 0.31
CA GLY A 60 -0.33 -15.03 -0.84
C GLY A 60 0.14 -13.58 -1.07
N ALA A 61 1.01 -13.05 -0.17
CA ALA A 61 1.61 -11.72 -0.25
C ALA A 61 0.54 -10.61 -0.44
N HIS A 62 -0.46 -10.57 0.43
CA HIS A 62 -1.50 -9.56 0.34
C HIS A 62 -0.97 -8.18 0.71
N PHE A 63 -0.37 -8.04 1.90
CA PHE A 63 0.19 -6.81 2.48
C PHE A 63 -0.75 -5.59 2.42
N ASN A 64 -2.05 -5.85 2.21
CA ASN A 64 -3.02 -4.82 1.85
C ASN A 64 -4.44 -5.26 2.24
N PRO A 65 -5.13 -4.51 3.13
CA PRO A 65 -6.50 -4.81 3.52
C PRO A 65 -7.50 -4.84 2.35
N VAL A 66 -7.30 -4.04 1.31
CA VAL A 66 -8.17 -4.06 0.11
C VAL A 66 -8.03 -5.37 -0.65
N ILE A 67 -6.80 -5.86 -0.83
CA ILE A 67 -6.56 -7.17 -1.46
C ILE A 67 -7.14 -8.30 -0.63
N THR A 68 -6.93 -8.26 0.69
CA THR A 68 -7.50 -9.22 1.64
C THR A 68 -9.04 -9.21 1.58
N GLY A 69 -9.64 -8.02 1.57
CA GLY A 69 -11.09 -7.85 1.44
C GLY A 69 -11.65 -8.37 0.11
N TYR A 70 -10.96 -8.07 -1.00
CA TYR A 70 -11.32 -8.60 -2.31
C TYR A 70 -11.31 -10.14 -2.34
N LEU A 71 -10.26 -10.77 -1.81
CA LEU A 71 -10.14 -12.23 -1.75
C LEU A 71 -11.16 -12.87 -0.81
N LEU A 72 -11.56 -12.18 0.27
CA LEU A 72 -12.67 -12.58 1.13
C LEU A 72 -14.00 -12.59 0.36
N ILE A 73 -14.33 -11.51 -0.35
CA ILE A 73 -15.54 -11.41 -1.19
C ILE A 73 -15.56 -12.51 -2.27
N LYS A 74 -14.41 -12.91 -2.77
CA LYS A 74 -14.25 -14.00 -3.73
C LYS A 74 -14.25 -15.40 -3.09
N ASN A 75 -14.47 -15.52 -1.78
CA ASN A 75 -14.42 -16.77 -1.01
C ASN A 75 -13.08 -17.53 -1.16
N LYS A 76 -11.96 -16.80 -1.37
CA LYS A 76 -10.63 -17.36 -1.46
C LYS A 76 -9.95 -17.54 -0.10
N ILE A 77 -10.42 -16.79 0.90
CA ILE A 77 -9.99 -16.89 2.31
C ILE A 77 -11.22 -16.84 3.22
N LYS A 78 -11.08 -17.37 4.43
CA LYS A 78 -12.14 -17.34 5.46
C LYS A 78 -12.13 -15.99 6.19
N ILE A 79 -13.30 -15.60 6.73
CA ILE A 79 -13.45 -14.33 7.45
C ILE A 79 -12.45 -14.18 8.61
N ASN A 80 -12.23 -15.25 9.41
CA ASN A 80 -11.30 -15.22 10.52
C ASN A 80 -9.84 -15.00 10.04
N GLU A 81 -9.45 -15.59 8.92
CA GLU A 81 -8.13 -15.38 8.31
C GLU A 81 -8.00 -13.95 7.78
N ALA A 82 -9.04 -13.42 7.14
CA ALA A 82 -9.05 -12.06 6.64
C ALA A 82 -8.89 -11.02 7.77
N ILE A 83 -9.61 -11.19 8.88
CA ILE A 83 -9.49 -10.31 10.03
C ILE A 83 -8.08 -10.34 10.59
N LEU A 84 -7.50 -11.53 10.80
CA LEU A 84 -6.14 -11.67 11.29
C LEU A 84 -5.10 -11.05 10.35
N PHE A 85 -5.28 -11.21 9.03
CA PHE A 85 -4.40 -10.59 8.03
C PHE A 85 -4.47 -9.07 8.13
N ILE A 86 -5.67 -8.49 8.14
CA ILE A 86 -5.86 -7.03 8.22
C ILE A 86 -5.23 -6.46 9.49
N LEU A 87 -5.47 -7.08 10.65
CA LEU A 87 -4.87 -6.65 11.91
C LEU A 87 -3.34 -6.72 11.85
N THR A 88 -2.81 -7.79 11.31
CA THR A 88 -1.37 -8.00 11.17
C THR A 88 -0.73 -7.01 10.19
N GLN A 89 -1.41 -6.70 9.08
CA GLN A 89 -0.99 -5.68 8.11
C GLN A 89 -0.97 -4.28 8.75
N LEU A 90 -1.98 -3.93 9.55
CA LEU A 90 -2.01 -2.65 10.26
C LEU A 90 -0.86 -2.52 11.25
N LEU A 91 -0.62 -3.56 12.06
CA LEU A 91 0.51 -3.60 12.99
C LEU A 91 1.84 -3.52 12.25
N GLY A 92 2.00 -4.25 11.14
CA GLY A 92 3.17 -4.19 10.30
C GLY A 92 3.42 -2.79 9.73
N ALA A 93 2.36 -2.12 9.25
CA ALA A 93 2.46 -0.77 8.69
C ALA A 93 2.90 0.26 9.74
N ILE A 94 2.31 0.23 10.93
CA ILE A 94 2.72 1.12 12.04
C ILE A 94 4.18 0.84 12.43
N SER A 95 4.53 -0.43 12.60
CA SER A 95 5.91 -0.84 12.90
C SER A 95 6.90 -0.39 11.83
N GLY A 96 6.48 -0.39 10.56
CA GLY A 96 7.29 0.07 9.44
C GLY A 96 7.60 1.57 9.51
N SER A 97 6.61 2.40 9.83
CA SER A 97 6.84 3.84 10.04
C SER A 97 7.74 4.09 11.24
N VAL A 98 7.50 3.40 12.37
CA VAL A 98 8.35 3.50 13.57
C VAL A 98 9.79 3.10 13.25
N LEU A 99 10.00 2.01 12.54
CA LEU A 99 11.34 1.57 12.15
C LEU A 99 12.04 2.59 11.26
N ALA A 100 11.35 3.16 10.28
CA ALA A 100 11.91 4.22 9.44
C ALA A 100 12.24 5.47 10.28
N ASN A 101 11.34 5.93 11.12
CA ASN A 101 11.60 7.07 12.01
C ASN A 101 12.86 6.85 12.86
N LEU A 102 13.02 5.65 13.44
CA LEU A 102 14.21 5.29 14.22
C LEU A 102 15.50 5.33 13.39
N MET A 103 15.49 4.80 12.16
CA MET A 103 16.66 4.82 11.27
C MET A 103 17.11 6.24 10.91
N PHE A 104 16.17 7.19 10.87
CA PHE A 104 16.45 8.59 10.51
C PHE A 104 16.52 9.54 11.71
N ASN A 105 16.54 9.02 12.95
CA ASN A 105 16.55 9.81 14.18
C ASN A 105 15.37 10.78 14.31
N LEU A 106 14.22 10.41 13.77
CA LEU A 106 12.97 11.15 13.91
C LEU A 106 12.21 10.73 15.16
N PRO A 107 11.21 11.52 15.63
CA PRO A 107 10.32 11.10 16.70
C PRO A 107 9.67 9.74 16.39
N ILE A 108 9.71 8.81 17.33
CA ILE A 108 9.21 7.43 17.17
C ILE A 108 7.77 7.41 16.63
N PHE A 109 6.92 8.29 17.18
CA PHE A 109 5.56 8.54 16.72
C PHE A 109 5.42 10.01 16.30
N GLY A 110 5.89 10.33 15.09
CA GLY A 110 5.67 11.64 14.48
C GLY A 110 4.29 11.66 13.81
N VAL A 111 3.35 12.45 14.33
CA VAL A 111 2.02 12.58 13.70
C VAL A 111 2.13 13.50 12.48
N SER A 112 1.83 12.95 11.31
CA SER A 112 1.92 13.70 10.05
C SER A 112 0.99 14.90 9.99
N GLN A 113 1.53 16.02 9.55
CA GLN A 113 0.78 17.25 9.25
C GLN A 113 0.48 17.40 7.75
N THR A 114 0.94 16.48 6.91
CA THR A 114 0.77 16.56 5.46
C THR A 114 -0.68 16.30 5.06
N SER A 115 -1.44 17.38 4.84
CA SER A 115 -2.82 17.26 4.32
C SER A 115 -2.82 16.73 2.89
N ARG A 116 -3.70 15.74 2.63
CA ARG A 116 -3.92 15.13 1.31
C ARG A 116 -5.42 15.10 1.02
N GLU A 117 -5.96 16.24 0.62
CA GLU A 117 -7.39 16.43 0.42
C GLU A 117 -7.70 16.93 -1.00
N GLY A 118 -8.92 16.68 -1.44
CA GLY A 118 -9.42 17.16 -2.72
C GLY A 118 -9.88 16.06 -3.67
N THR A 119 -10.77 16.43 -4.59
CA THR A 119 -11.41 15.52 -5.55
C THR A 119 -10.40 14.79 -6.43
N GLY A 120 -9.32 15.48 -6.84
CA GLY A 120 -8.27 14.88 -7.66
C GLY A 120 -7.58 13.70 -6.94
N LEU A 121 -7.23 13.89 -5.66
CA LEU A 121 -6.60 12.84 -4.84
C LEU A 121 -7.55 11.66 -4.63
N PHE A 122 -8.84 11.93 -4.39
CA PHE A 122 -9.86 10.89 -4.28
C PHE A 122 -9.97 10.05 -5.55
N ILE A 123 -10.06 10.69 -6.72
CA ILE A 123 -10.10 10.00 -8.02
C ILE A 123 -8.80 9.23 -8.25
N GLY A 124 -7.64 9.82 -7.92
CA GLY A 124 -6.33 9.16 -8.03
C GLY A 124 -6.27 7.84 -7.26
N GLU A 125 -6.74 7.84 -6.00
CA GLU A 125 -6.79 6.62 -5.18
C GLU A 125 -7.79 5.59 -5.70
N ILE A 126 -8.95 6.01 -6.24
CA ILE A 126 -9.88 5.09 -6.91
C ILE A 126 -9.18 4.39 -8.08
N ILE A 127 -8.51 5.13 -8.95
CA ILE A 127 -7.85 4.59 -10.14
C ILE A 127 -6.69 3.66 -9.75
N ALA A 128 -5.84 4.09 -8.82
CA ALA A 128 -4.71 3.31 -8.34
C ALA A 128 -5.15 1.96 -7.75
N THR A 129 -6.19 1.98 -6.91
CA THR A 129 -6.71 0.77 -6.26
C THR A 129 -7.51 -0.09 -7.22
N PHE A 130 -8.30 0.51 -8.11
CA PHE A 130 -9.02 -0.20 -9.17
C PHE A 130 -8.08 -1.05 -10.01
N GLY A 131 -7.01 -0.49 -10.53
CA GLY A 131 -6.06 -1.22 -11.36
C GLY A 131 -5.30 -2.30 -10.59
N LEU A 132 -4.90 -2.03 -9.34
CA LEU A 132 -4.29 -3.03 -8.47
C LEU A 132 -5.21 -4.25 -8.29
N VAL A 133 -6.47 -4.04 -7.91
CA VAL A 133 -7.44 -5.13 -7.70
C VAL A 133 -7.80 -5.82 -9.00
N LEU A 134 -7.86 -5.09 -10.11
CA LEU A 134 -8.10 -5.68 -11.43
C LEU A 134 -6.97 -6.67 -11.80
N ILE A 135 -5.71 -6.29 -11.60
CA ILE A 135 -4.53 -7.13 -11.85
C ILE A 135 -4.59 -8.42 -11.01
N VAL A 136 -4.81 -8.28 -9.70
CA VAL A 136 -4.93 -9.42 -8.77
C VAL A 136 -6.13 -10.30 -9.15
N GLY A 137 -7.26 -9.67 -9.46
CA GLY A 137 -8.50 -10.36 -9.76
C GLY A 137 -8.48 -11.12 -11.09
N LEU A 138 -7.76 -10.66 -12.08
CA LEU A 138 -7.57 -11.36 -13.35
C LEU A 138 -6.55 -12.50 -13.27
N GLY A 139 -5.70 -12.52 -12.24
CA GLY A 139 -4.78 -13.61 -11.97
C GLY A 139 -3.57 -13.61 -12.89
N VAL A 140 -2.74 -12.59 -12.79
CA VAL A 140 -1.51 -12.48 -13.61
C VAL A 140 -0.48 -13.55 -13.26
N LYS A 141 0.28 -14.01 -14.27
CA LYS A 141 1.25 -15.10 -14.11
C LYS A 141 2.50 -14.72 -13.27
N LYS A 142 2.85 -13.44 -13.22
CA LYS A 142 4.05 -12.92 -12.53
C LYS A 142 3.66 -11.72 -11.65
N PRO A 143 2.90 -11.95 -10.56
CA PRO A 143 2.42 -10.85 -9.71
C PRO A 143 3.58 -10.03 -9.13
N GLU A 144 4.73 -10.65 -8.85
CA GLU A 144 5.96 -10.01 -8.35
C GLU A 144 6.57 -8.97 -9.31
N HIS A 145 6.16 -8.95 -10.56
CA HIS A 145 6.60 -7.93 -11.54
C HIS A 145 5.46 -6.98 -11.93
N ILE A 146 4.26 -7.52 -12.15
CA ILE A 146 3.15 -6.73 -12.69
C ILE A 146 2.54 -5.81 -11.63
N ILE A 147 2.40 -6.28 -10.38
CA ILE A 147 1.87 -5.45 -9.29
C ILE A 147 2.81 -4.28 -8.98
N PRO A 148 4.13 -4.48 -8.78
CA PRO A 148 5.06 -3.36 -8.58
C PRO A 148 5.10 -2.39 -9.77
N ALA A 149 5.07 -2.90 -11.00
CA ALA A 149 5.04 -2.06 -12.21
C ALA A 149 3.79 -1.17 -12.26
N TRP A 150 2.60 -1.71 -11.89
CA TRP A 150 1.38 -0.93 -11.79
C TRP A 150 1.51 0.16 -10.73
N ILE A 151 1.94 -0.19 -9.51
CA ILE A 151 2.11 0.76 -8.41
C ILE A 151 3.10 1.86 -8.81
N GLY A 152 4.26 1.49 -9.37
CA GLY A 152 5.27 2.45 -9.84
C GLY A 152 4.74 3.39 -10.93
N SER A 153 3.97 2.87 -11.89
CA SER A 153 3.28 3.71 -12.87
C SER A 153 2.31 4.67 -12.19
N ALA A 154 1.47 4.16 -11.28
CA ALA A 154 0.45 4.94 -10.60
C ALA A 154 1.02 6.03 -9.69
N TYR A 155 2.25 5.88 -9.16
CA TYR A 155 2.96 6.96 -8.46
C TYR A 155 3.06 8.24 -9.31
N PHE A 156 3.19 8.11 -10.64
CA PHE A 156 3.43 9.24 -11.54
C PHE A 156 2.19 9.72 -12.29
N PHE A 157 1.22 8.84 -12.61
CA PHE A 157 0.07 9.26 -13.38
C PHE A 157 -1.17 9.56 -12.53
N THR A 158 -1.19 9.17 -11.25
CA THR A 158 -2.25 9.54 -10.32
C THR A 158 -1.80 10.69 -9.40
N SER A 159 -2.70 11.61 -9.10
CA SER A 159 -2.42 12.74 -8.22
C SER A 159 -2.17 12.35 -6.76
N SER A 160 -2.61 11.15 -6.35
CA SER A 160 -2.49 10.65 -4.98
C SER A 160 -1.15 9.99 -4.67
N THR A 161 -0.29 9.79 -5.66
CA THR A 161 0.93 8.97 -5.56
C THR A 161 0.67 7.51 -5.16
N SER A 162 -0.52 7.01 -5.49
CA SER A 162 -0.88 5.59 -5.41
C SER A 162 -0.62 4.92 -4.04
N PHE A 163 -1.28 5.36 -3.00
CA PHE A 163 -1.26 4.61 -1.73
C PHE A 163 -1.92 3.23 -1.93
N ALA A 164 -3.12 3.22 -2.53
CA ALA A 164 -3.85 2.02 -2.93
C ALA A 164 -3.93 0.91 -1.86
N ASN A 165 -3.75 1.27 -0.58
CA ASN A 165 -3.58 0.33 0.53
C ASN A 165 -3.97 0.97 1.87
N PRO A 166 -5.05 0.54 2.53
CA PRO A 166 -5.47 1.08 3.83
C PRO A 166 -4.43 0.92 4.94
N ALA A 167 -3.64 -0.17 4.95
CA ALA A 167 -2.60 -0.35 5.96
C ALA A 167 -1.45 0.64 5.77
N VAL A 168 -0.99 0.83 4.54
CA VAL A 168 0.00 1.87 4.19
C VAL A 168 -0.55 3.26 4.55
N THR A 169 -1.81 3.55 4.24
CA THR A 169 -2.46 4.82 4.56
C THR A 169 -2.43 5.09 6.07
N ILE A 170 -2.80 4.11 6.89
CA ILE A 170 -2.81 4.24 8.36
C ILE A 170 -1.38 4.32 8.91
N GLY A 171 -0.46 3.48 8.44
CA GLY A 171 0.93 3.50 8.89
C GLY A 171 1.60 4.86 8.70
N ARG A 172 1.34 5.51 7.57
CA ARG A 172 1.91 6.83 7.20
C ARG A 172 1.36 8.01 8.01
N ILE A 173 0.37 7.81 8.89
CA ILE A 173 -0.03 8.81 9.91
C ILE A 173 1.11 9.03 10.91
N PHE A 174 1.87 7.98 11.22
CA PHE A 174 2.85 7.95 12.30
C PHE A 174 4.24 8.42 11.88
N THR A 175 4.33 9.21 10.82
CA THR A 175 5.57 9.86 10.36
C THR A 175 5.27 11.24 9.78
N ASP A 176 5.88 12.28 10.33
CA ASP A 176 5.80 13.64 9.77
C ASP A 176 6.95 13.84 8.79
N SER A 177 6.85 13.15 7.66
CA SER A 177 7.86 13.07 6.61
C SER A 177 7.26 13.38 5.24
N PHE A 178 8.10 13.42 4.19
CA PHE A 178 7.66 13.54 2.80
C PHE A 178 6.55 12.53 2.45
N ALA A 179 6.67 11.31 2.99
CA ALA A 179 5.72 10.23 2.75
C ALA A 179 4.45 10.30 3.62
N GLY A 180 4.36 11.20 4.60
CA GLY A 180 3.27 11.26 5.57
C GLY A 180 1.89 11.58 5.01
N ILE A 181 0.85 11.32 5.81
CA ILE A 181 -0.54 11.74 5.56
C ILE A 181 -1.18 12.16 6.87
N ALA A 182 -1.81 13.33 6.91
CA ALA A 182 -2.55 13.80 8.07
C ALA A 182 -3.76 12.91 8.36
N ALA A 183 -4.08 12.71 9.64
CA ALA A 183 -5.13 11.79 10.07
C ALA A 183 -6.53 12.14 9.50
N ASN A 184 -6.84 13.43 9.28
CA ASN A 184 -8.10 13.88 8.68
C ASN A 184 -8.24 13.45 7.20
N SER A 185 -7.14 13.25 6.48
CA SER A 185 -7.14 12.82 5.08
C SER A 185 -7.34 11.31 4.89
N VAL A 186 -7.13 10.51 5.95
CA VAL A 186 -7.14 9.04 5.90
C VAL A 186 -8.50 8.48 5.48
N VAL A 187 -9.58 9.04 6.02
CA VAL A 187 -10.96 8.57 5.71
C VAL A 187 -11.24 8.73 4.21
N LEU A 188 -10.82 9.84 3.62
CA LEU A 188 -10.96 10.10 2.18
C LEU A 188 -10.25 9.03 1.34
N PHE A 189 -8.98 8.73 1.69
CA PHE A 189 -8.16 7.75 0.99
C PHE A 189 -8.73 6.32 1.12
N ILE A 190 -9.08 5.88 2.33
CA ILE A 190 -9.62 4.53 2.54
C ILE A 190 -10.97 4.37 1.81
N THR A 191 -11.83 5.40 1.84
CA THR A 191 -13.10 5.37 1.11
C THR A 191 -12.86 5.24 -0.40
N ALA A 192 -11.93 6.01 -0.97
CA ALA A 192 -11.56 5.94 -2.37
C ALA A 192 -11.03 4.53 -2.75
N GLN A 193 -10.20 3.95 -1.89
CA GLN A 193 -9.64 2.60 -2.08
C GLN A 193 -10.73 1.53 -2.08
N ILE A 194 -11.72 1.63 -1.18
CA ILE A 194 -12.88 0.71 -1.16
C ILE A 194 -13.74 0.87 -2.43
N VAL A 195 -13.97 2.11 -2.88
CA VAL A 195 -14.69 2.38 -4.14
C VAL A 195 -13.93 1.77 -5.32
N GLY A 196 -12.62 1.99 -5.42
CA GLY A 196 -11.77 1.42 -6.48
C GLY A 196 -11.82 -0.12 -6.50
N MET A 197 -11.72 -0.76 -5.32
CA MET A 197 -11.88 -2.21 -5.18
C MET A 197 -13.24 -2.69 -5.69
N SER A 198 -14.32 -1.99 -5.30
CA SER A 198 -15.69 -2.36 -5.66
C SER A 198 -15.92 -2.26 -7.17
N MET A 199 -15.43 -1.20 -7.80
CA MET A 199 -15.49 -1.03 -9.26
C MET A 199 -14.71 -2.12 -9.99
N ALA A 200 -13.50 -2.46 -9.53
CA ALA A 200 -12.71 -3.55 -10.09
C ALA A 200 -13.43 -4.89 -9.95
N TYR A 201 -14.00 -5.17 -8.78
CA TYR A 201 -14.79 -6.38 -8.55
C TYR A 201 -15.93 -6.53 -9.57
N LEU A 202 -16.74 -5.48 -9.76
CA LEU A 202 -17.85 -5.49 -10.72
C LEU A 202 -17.37 -5.73 -12.16
N LEU A 203 -16.29 -5.08 -12.56
CA LEU A 203 -15.72 -5.28 -13.89
C LEU A 203 -15.20 -6.72 -14.07
N ILE A 204 -14.49 -7.27 -13.09
CA ILE A 204 -13.98 -8.65 -13.13
C ILE A 204 -15.13 -9.66 -13.26
N GLN A 205 -16.25 -9.45 -12.55
CA GLN A 205 -17.42 -10.32 -12.69
C GLN A 205 -17.96 -10.28 -14.12
N LYS A 206 -18.10 -9.10 -14.71
CA LYS A 206 -18.55 -8.93 -16.09
C LYS A 206 -17.60 -9.59 -17.10
N LEU A 207 -16.29 -9.40 -16.94
CA LEU A 207 -15.28 -9.96 -17.85
C LEU A 207 -15.20 -11.50 -17.78
N ARG A 208 -15.53 -12.08 -16.63
CA ARG A 208 -15.53 -13.54 -16.44
C ARG A 208 -16.87 -14.21 -16.70
N GLY A 209 -17.88 -13.48 -17.17
CA GLY A 209 -19.21 -14.01 -17.49
C GLY A 209 -19.99 -14.51 -16.28
N LYS A 210 -19.82 -13.88 -15.12
CA LYS A 210 -20.47 -14.26 -13.85
C LYS A 210 -21.41 -13.17 -13.40
#